data_ac328cc91cb8aa77654efc70f14c42a5
#
_entry.id   ac328cc91cb8aa77654efc70f14c42a5
#
_cell.length_a   1.000
_cell.length_b   1.000
_cell.length_c   1.000
_cell.angle_alpha   90.00
_cell.angle_beta   90.00
_cell.angle_gamma   90.00
#
_symmetry.space_group_name_H-M   'P 1'
#
loop_
_entity.id
_entity.type
_entity.pdbx_description
1 polymer ?
#
loop_
_entity_poly.entity_id
_entity_poly.type
_entity_poly.pdbx_seq_one_letter_code
_entity_poly.pdbx_strand_id
1 'polypeptide(L)'
;MKSQILKSLEEHASRVGLDTNLVQASGGNVSWKDKEEILIKASGKRLCDANSENIFCRINHQTLSRNEIIETEDFSRHVQGVLSPSIETNFHLLVPQPYVTHIHSLGSIALGLIQNSNKKVSSYLASKEIVSIPYVRPGVALARVIAAVQSVKSNVLLLNNHGIIFSGDTTNQIELLIQDFENESRAILASLPLFETLPDWRQILTGGVLTPDEAVFLGREPFINSEHRSLNSVSINSFGDLIFPKNFSEDRIEMACFYARLAKAVEKKAKVEYLQTSEVDALLSWEREIRRIEMAD
;
A
#
# COMPACT_ATOMS: atom_id res chain seq x y z
N MET A 1 -24.49 -8.99 16.41
CA MET A 1 -24.08 -7.85 15.58
C MET A 1 -22.54 -7.72 15.49
N LYS A 2 -21.80 -7.43 16.57
CA LYS A 2 -20.31 -7.31 16.52
C LYS A 2 -19.58 -8.57 16.01
N SER A 3 -20.03 -9.77 16.36
CA SER A 3 -19.48 -11.03 15.82
C SER A 3 -19.67 -11.18 14.29
N GLN A 4 -20.79 -10.71 13.76
CA GLN A 4 -21.05 -10.74 12.32
C GLN A 4 -20.24 -9.70 11.56
N ILE A 5 -19.99 -8.53 12.16
CA ILE A 5 -19.11 -7.49 11.62
C ILE A 5 -17.67 -8.02 11.52
N LEU A 6 -17.16 -8.61 12.61
CA LEU A 6 -15.81 -9.19 12.63
C LEU A 6 -15.67 -10.25 11.54
N LYS A 7 -16.62 -11.18 11.45
CA LYS A 7 -16.63 -12.23 10.42
C LYS A 7 -16.61 -11.65 9.00
N SER A 8 -17.44 -10.63 8.72
CA SER A 8 -17.45 -9.96 7.41
C SER A 8 -16.12 -9.28 7.11
N LEU A 9 -15.48 -8.70 8.13
CA LEU A 9 -14.16 -8.05 8.00
C LEU A 9 -13.06 -9.08 7.75
N GLU A 10 -13.09 -10.23 8.45
CA GLU A 10 -12.15 -11.35 8.26
C GLU A 10 -12.27 -11.95 6.86
N GLU A 11 -13.47 -12.21 6.39
CA GLU A 11 -13.73 -12.73 5.05
C GLU A 11 -13.26 -11.75 3.96
N HIS A 12 -13.51 -10.46 4.14
CA HIS A 12 -13.05 -9.41 3.23
C HIS A 12 -11.52 -9.31 3.22
N ALA A 13 -10.89 -9.24 4.39
CA ALA A 13 -9.44 -9.18 4.53
C ALA A 13 -8.75 -10.36 3.86
N SER A 14 -9.25 -11.58 4.11
CA SER A 14 -8.69 -12.79 3.51
C SER A 14 -8.81 -12.77 1.98
N ARG A 15 -9.96 -12.38 1.41
CA ARG A 15 -10.12 -12.28 -0.06
C ARG A 15 -9.16 -11.30 -0.69
N VAL A 16 -9.01 -10.12 -0.08
CA VAL A 16 -8.09 -9.06 -0.57
C VAL A 16 -6.63 -9.54 -0.44
N GLY A 17 -6.27 -10.17 0.69
CA GLY A 17 -4.90 -10.60 0.98
C GLY A 17 -4.45 -11.82 0.17
N LEU A 18 -5.36 -12.60 -0.41
CA LEU A 18 -5.02 -13.75 -1.27
C LEU A 18 -4.59 -13.34 -2.69
N ASP A 19 -4.90 -12.12 -3.13
CA ASP A 19 -4.45 -11.63 -4.44
C ASP A 19 -3.19 -10.79 -4.29
N THR A 20 -2.04 -11.35 -4.66
CA THR A 20 -0.74 -10.68 -4.62
C THR A 20 -0.60 -9.50 -5.60
N ASN A 21 -1.59 -9.23 -6.45
CA ASN A 21 -1.66 -7.98 -7.21
C ASN A 21 -2.37 -6.87 -6.43
N LEU A 22 -3.09 -7.20 -5.35
CA LEU A 22 -3.74 -6.23 -4.46
C LEU A 22 -2.90 -5.94 -3.22
N VAL A 23 -2.33 -6.99 -2.60
CA VAL A 23 -1.54 -6.87 -1.36
C VAL A 23 -0.38 -7.85 -1.38
N GLN A 24 0.76 -7.44 -0.88
CA GLN A 24 1.97 -8.25 -0.78
C GLN A 24 2.44 -8.28 0.69
N ALA A 25 2.96 -9.42 1.12
CA ALA A 25 3.53 -9.61 2.46
C ALA A 25 2.59 -9.10 3.58
N SER A 26 3.11 -8.40 4.55
CA SER A 26 2.33 -7.75 5.62
C SER A 26 1.80 -6.35 5.24
N GLY A 27 1.84 -5.97 3.94
CA GLY A 27 1.35 -4.70 3.43
C GLY A 27 -0.16 -4.55 3.53
N GLY A 28 -0.65 -3.34 3.21
CA GLY A 28 -2.07 -3.01 3.23
C GLY A 28 -2.74 -3.21 4.60
N ASN A 29 -3.96 -2.73 4.73
CA ASN A 29 -4.76 -2.93 5.94
C ASN A 29 -6.25 -2.71 5.67
N VAL A 30 -7.09 -3.32 6.51
CA VAL A 30 -8.53 -3.16 6.51
C VAL A 30 -9.01 -2.84 7.91
N SER A 31 -10.09 -2.09 8.01
CA SER A 31 -10.71 -1.75 9.29
C SER A 31 -12.23 -1.65 9.20
N TRP A 32 -12.83 -1.80 10.37
CA TRP A 32 -14.20 -1.38 10.64
C TRP A 32 -14.22 -0.52 11.92
N LYS A 33 -15.03 0.53 11.93
CA LYS A 33 -15.21 1.37 13.13
C LYS A 33 -16.65 1.81 13.34
N ASP A 34 -16.94 2.11 14.60
CA ASP A 34 -18.12 2.85 15.03
C ASP A 34 -17.71 4.11 15.83
N LYS A 35 -18.60 4.64 16.66
CA LYS A 35 -18.32 5.84 17.48
C LYS A 35 -17.39 5.58 18.67
N GLU A 36 -17.18 4.34 19.05
CA GLU A 36 -16.46 3.94 20.26
C GLU A 36 -15.13 3.27 19.94
N GLU A 37 -15.13 2.37 18.96
CA GLU A 37 -13.99 1.50 18.69
C GLU A 37 -13.69 1.34 17.19
N ILE A 38 -12.46 0.98 16.92
CA ILE A 38 -12.01 0.51 15.61
C ILE A 38 -11.39 -0.89 15.72
N LEU A 39 -11.75 -1.76 14.80
CA LEU A 39 -11.04 -3.01 14.49
C LEU A 39 -10.15 -2.74 13.29
N ILE A 40 -8.86 -2.90 13.42
CA ILE A 40 -7.89 -2.65 12.34
C ILE A 40 -6.85 -3.76 12.28
N LYS A 41 -6.39 -4.13 11.08
CA LYS A 41 -5.30 -5.10 10.92
C LYS A 41 -4.08 -4.67 11.74
N ALA A 42 -3.55 -5.57 12.52
CA ALA A 42 -2.34 -5.35 13.31
C ALA A 42 -1.09 -5.25 12.41
N SER A 43 -0.09 -4.52 12.89
CA SER A 43 1.23 -4.42 12.27
C SER A 43 1.88 -5.80 12.17
N GLY A 44 2.59 -6.09 11.08
CA GLY A 44 3.28 -7.36 10.83
C GLY A 44 2.37 -8.55 10.47
N LYS A 45 1.03 -8.42 10.55
CA LYS A 45 0.10 -9.49 10.17
C LYS A 45 -0.24 -9.42 8.67
N ARG A 46 -0.44 -10.59 8.05
CA ARG A 46 -0.89 -10.71 6.65
C ARG A 46 -2.40 -10.71 6.57
N LEU A 47 -2.97 -10.05 5.57
CA LEU A 47 -4.44 -10.03 5.37
C LEU A 47 -5.00 -11.41 4.99
N CYS A 48 -4.24 -12.24 4.25
CA CYS A 48 -4.66 -13.58 3.86
C CYS A 48 -4.92 -14.50 5.07
N ASP A 49 -4.31 -14.25 6.22
CA ASP A 49 -4.42 -15.09 7.41
C ASP A 49 -5.66 -14.76 8.27
N ALA A 50 -6.47 -13.78 7.88
CA ALA A 50 -7.60 -13.29 8.67
C ALA A 50 -8.64 -14.36 9.04
N ASN A 51 -8.80 -15.40 8.22
CA ASN A 51 -9.73 -16.50 8.51
C ASN A 51 -9.14 -17.58 9.45
N SER A 52 -7.83 -17.62 9.62
CA SER A 52 -7.09 -18.65 10.40
C SER A 52 -6.48 -18.11 11.67
N GLU A 53 -6.22 -16.80 11.73
CA GLU A 53 -5.58 -16.13 12.85
C GLU A 53 -6.33 -14.88 13.29
N ASN A 54 -6.14 -14.50 14.55
CA ASN A 54 -6.56 -13.17 15.01
C ASN A 54 -5.54 -12.13 14.54
N ILE A 55 -5.89 -11.42 13.47
CA ILE A 55 -5.06 -10.35 12.91
C ILE A 55 -5.56 -8.94 13.26
N PHE A 56 -6.69 -8.80 13.96
CA PHE A 56 -7.30 -7.51 14.23
C PHE A 56 -6.98 -6.98 15.63
N CYS A 57 -6.45 -5.77 15.66
CA CYS A 57 -6.26 -4.96 16.84
C CYS A 57 -7.55 -4.18 17.13
N ARG A 58 -8.02 -4.19 18.37
CA ARG A 58 -9.16 -3.42 18.84
C ARG A 58 -8.68 -2.20 19.60
N ILE A 59 -9.10 -1.02 19.18
CA ILE A 59 -8.69 0.27 19.77
C ILE A 59 -9.95 1.02 20.17
N ASN A 60 -10.03 1.46 21.44
CA ASN A 60 -11.05 2.41 21.88
C ASN A 60 -10.59 3.84 21.55
N HIS A 61 -11.38 4.55 20.74
CA HIS A 61 -11.06 5.91 20.30
C HIS A 61 -12.10 6.95 20.75
N GLN A 62 -13.09 6.54 21.56
CA GLN A 62 -14.20 7.38 21.97
C GLN A 62 -13.77 8.70 22.65
N THR A 63 -12.65 8.66 23.39
CA THR A 63 -12.13 9.82 24.13
C THR A 63 -11.13 10.65 23.33
N LEU A 64 -10.73 10.21 22.14
CA LEU A 64 -9.75 10.91 21.31
C LEU A 64 -10.41 12.03 20.53
N SER A 65 -9.88 13.23 20.64
CA SER A 65 -10.22 14.34 19.76
C SER A 65 -9.68 14.11 18.35
N ARG A 66 -10.25 14.79 17.36
CA ARG A 66 -9.75 14.74 15.99
C ARG A 66 -8.26 15.12 15.88
N ASN A 67 -7.81 16.12 16.63
CA ASN A 67 -6.41 16.56 16.63
C ASN A 67 -5.49 15.48 17.23
N GLU A 68 -5.90 14.83 18.32
CA GLU A 68 -5.14 13.71 18.88
C GLU A 68 -5.06 12.56 17.88
N ILE A 69 -6.14 12.20 17.19
CA ILE A 69 -6.12 11.18 16.14
C ILE A 69 -5.12 11.54 15.04
N ILE A 70 -5.07 12.79 14.59
CA ILE A 70 -4.13 13.23 13.54
C ILE A 70 -2.68 13.13 14.01
N GLU A 71 -2.37 13.52 15.24
CA GLU A 71 -1.01 13.71 15.74
C GLU A 71 -0.44 12.50 16.49
N THR A 72 -1.26 11.48 16.79
CA THR A 72 -0.81 10.31 17.54
C THR A 72 0.03 9.40 16.65
N GLU A 73 1.27 9.18 17.01
CA GLU A 73 2.14 8.20 16.34
C GLU A 73 1.89 6.77 16.85
N ASP A 74 1.44 6.62 18.09
CA ASP A 74 1.25 5.32 18.75
C ASP A 74 -0.09 5.22 19.48
N PHE A 75 -0.94 4.32 19.01
CA PHE A 75 -2.24 4.00 19.61
C PHE A 75 -2.18 2.87 20.66
N SER A 76 -1.01 2.37 21.04
CA SER A 76 -0.87 1.22 21.95
C SER A 76 -1.60 1.39 23.28
N ARG A 77 -1.66 2.62 23.79
CA ARG A 77 -2.36 2.94 25.07
C ARG A 77 -3.89 2.77 25.00
N HIS A 78 -4.45 2.70 23.79
CA HIS A 78 -5.88 2.58 23.52
C HIS A 78 -6.26 1.17 23.05
N VAL A 79 -5.28 0.27 22.92
CA VAL A 79 -5.46 -1.10 22.45
C VAL A 79 -6.05 -1.99 23.53
N GLN A 80 -7.01 -2.81 23.15
CA GLN A 80 -7.51 -3.92 23.96
C GLN A 80 -6.86 -5.22 23.48
N GLY A 81 -5.81 -5.66 24.17
CA GLY A 81 -5.07 -6.90 23.85
C GLY A 81 -3.58 -6.68 23.65
N VAL A 82 -2.93 -7.61 22.94
CA VAL A 82 -1.46 -7.68 22.80
C VAL A 82 -0.96 -7.31 21.40
N LEU A 83 -1.85 -7.16 20.43
CA LEU A 83 -1.47 -6.84 19.05
C LEU A 83 -1.08 -5.37 18.92
N SER A 84 -0.05 -5.09 18.13
CA SER A 84 0.36 -3.72 17.82
C SER A 84 -0.48 -3.14 16.69
N PRO A 85 -1.03 -1.91 16.82
CA PRO A 85 -1.84 -1.29 15.78
C PRO A 85 -0.98 -0.91 14.55
N SER A 86 -1.64 -0.88 13.37
CA SER A 86 -1.01 -0.35 12.15
C SER A 86 -0.52 1.08 12.36
N ILE A 87 0.60 1.43 11.74
CA ILE A 87 1.12 2.81 11.68
C ILE A 87 0.14 3.78 10.98
N GLU A 88 -0.83 3.23 10.28
CA GLU A 88 -1.82 3.94 9.48
C GLU A 88 -3.19 4.05 10.14
N THR A 89 -3.30 3.65 11.40
CA THR A 89 -4.54 3.75 12.20
C THR A 89 -5.18 5.15 12.14
N ASN A 90 -4.36 6.20 12.08
CA ASN A 90 -4.81 7.59 12.01
C ASN A 90 -5.80 7.80 10.86
N PHE A 91 -5.43 7.51 9.63
CA PHE A 91 -6.30 7.81 8.50
C PHE A 91 -7.53 6.89 8.46
N HIS A 92 -7.45 5.66 8.97
CA HIS A 92 -8.62 4.81 9.14
C HIS A 92 -9.66 5.41 10.10
N LEU A 93 -9.20 6.10 11.14
CA LEU A 93 -10.07 6.83 12.06
C LEU A 93 -10.62 8.13 11.44
N LEU A 94 -9.85 8.77 10.56
CA LEU A 94 -10.20 10.05 9.94
C LEU A 94 -11.18 9.91 8.78
N VAL A 95 -11.11 8.85 7.99
CA VAL A 95 -12.07 8.58 6.90
C VAL A 95 -13.46 8.38 7.50
N PRO A 96 -14.53 9.05 6.98
CA PRO A 96 -15.85 9.05 7.63
C PRO A 96 -16.55 7.70 7.64
N GLN A 97 -16.37 6.88 6.59
CA GLN A 97 -17.09 5.63 6.39
C GLN A 97 -16.68 4.58 7.43
N PRO A 98 -17.59 3.66 7.82
CA PRO A 98 -17.31 2.64 8.81
C PRO A 98 -16.28 1.60 8.34
N TYR A 99 -16.25 1.25 7.07
CA TYR A 99 -15.26 0.32 6.51
C TYR A 99 -14.23 1.07 5.68
N VAL A 100 -12.96 0.74 5.88
CA VAL A 100 -11.83 1.32 5.15
C VAL A 100 -10.87 0.20 4.77
N THR A 101 -10.49 0.17 3.50
CA THR A 101 -9.52 -0.79 2.95
C THR A 101 -8.42 -0.01 2.26
N HIS A 102 -7.19 -0.21 2.70
CA HIS A 102 -5.98 0.31 2.07
C HIS A 102 -5.20 -0.84 1.48
N ILE A 103 -4.87 -0.74 0.20
CA ILE A 103 -4.14 -1.77 -0.54
C ILE A 103 -3.03 -1.16 -1.40
N HIS A 104 -2.01 -1.97 -1.67
CA HIS A 104 -0.88 -1.62 -2.52
C HIS A 104 -1.02 -2.30 -3.88
N SER A 105 -2.15 -2.05 -4.58
CA SER A 105 -2.46 -2.76 -5.80
C SER A 105 -1.56 -2.34 -6.96
N LEU A 106 -1.34 -3.29 -7.89
CA LEU A 106 -0.55 -3.04 -9.09
C LEU A 106 -1.14 -1.87 -9.89
N GLY A 107 -2.47 -1.83 -10.04
CA GLY A 107 -3.17 -0.75 -10.74
C GLY A 107 -2.95 0.60 -10.08
N SER A 108 -3.13 0.67 -8.75
CA SER A 108 -3.01 1.94 -8.02
C SER A 108 -1.60 2.49 -8.03
N ILE A 109 -0.60 1.64 -7.75
CA ILE A 109 0.79 2.09 -7.75
C ILE A 109 1.20 2.48 -9.18
N ALA A 110 0.88 1.67 -10.20
CA ALA A 110 1.19 2.00 -11.59
C ALA A 110 0.63 3.36 -12.01
N LEU A 111 -0.66 3.63 -11.75
CA LEU A 111 -1.27 4.92 -12.08
C LEU A 111 -0.66 6.07 -11.26
N GLY A 112 -0.41 5.86 -9.97
CA GLY A 112 0.23 6.85 -9.08
C GLY A 112 1.63 7.24 -9.53
N LEU A 113 2.43 6.28 -10.03
CA LEU A 113 3.80 6.51 -10.52
C LEU A 113 3.86 7.37 -11.80
N ILE A 114 2.81 7.32 -12.64
CA ILE A 114 2.86 7.92 -13.99
C ILE A 114 1.87 9.07 -14.19
N GLN A 115 0.95 9.34 -13.26
CA GLN A 115 -0.12 10.31 -13.45
C GLN A 115 0.37 11.74 -13.75
N ASN A 116 1.44 12.18 -13.10
CA ASN A 116 2.00 13.53 -13.29
C ASN A 116 2.64 13.69 -14.67
N SER A 117 3.08 12.60 -15.28
CA SER A 117 3.71 12.56 -16.60
C SER A 117 2.75 12.10 -17.73
N ASN A 118 1.49 11.71 -17.40
CA ASN A 118 0.54 11.18 -18.37
C ASN A 118 -0.86 11.78 -18.22
N LYS A 119 -1.22 12.68 -19.16
CA LYS A 119 -2.52 13.38 -19.18
C LYS A 119 -3.74 12.46 -19.26
N LYS A 120 -3.63 11.28 -19.89
CA LYS A 120 -4.74 10.33 -19.98
C LYS A 120 -5.05 9.73 -18.62
N VAL A 121 -4.01 9.43 -17.83
CA VAL A 121 -4.17 8.94 -16.47
C VAL A 121 -4.78 10.00 -15.57
N SER A 122 -4.25 11.22 -15.56
CA SER A 122 -4.82 12.30 -14.72
C SER A 122 -6.26 12.66 -15.12
N SER A 123 -6.60 12.62 -16.41
CA SER A 123 -7.99 12.82 -16.87
C SER A 123 -8.92 11.70 -16.42
N TYR A 124 -8.46 10.45 -16.44
CA TYR A 124 -9.22 9.31 -15.93
C TYR A 124 -9.51 9.46 -14.43
N LEU A 125 -8.48 9.72 -13.61
CA LEU A 125 -8.65 9.90 -12.17
C LEU A 125 -9.67 11.00 -11.86
N ALA A 126 -9.58 12.14 -12.55
CA ALA A 126 -10.52 13.24 -12.40
C ALA A 126 -11.96 12.85 -12.81
N SER A 127 -12.13 12.09 -13.91
CA SER A 127 -13.46 11.66 -14.40
C SER A 127 -14.17 10.68 -13.46
N LYS A 128 -13.41 9.99 -12.60
CA LYS A 128 -13.92 9.05 -11.59
C LYS A 128 -13.99 9.65 -10.19
N GLU A 129 -13.73 10.96 -10.07
CA GLU A 129 -13.70 11.66 -8.78
C GLU A 129 -12.72 11.03 -7.79
N ILE A 130 -11.66 10.36 -8.29
CA ILE A 130 -10.58 9.79 -7.49
C ILE A 130 -9.66 10.93 -7.06
N VAL A 131 -9.56 11.15 -5.76
CA VAL A 131 -8.66 12.17 -5.20
C VAL A 131 -7.25 11.60 -5.19
N SER A 132 -6.35 12.22 -5.94
CA SER A 132 -4.94 11.88 -5.94
C SER A 132 -4.17 12.72 -4.93
N ILE A 133 -3.45 12.04 -4.03
CA ILE A 133 -2.61 12.62 -2.99
C ILE A 133 -1.14 12.44 -3.41
N PRO A 134 -0.36 13.52 -3.58
CA PRO A 134 1.09 13.40 -3.79
C PRO A 134 1.74 12.56 -2.72
N TYR A 135 2.90 11.98 -3.02
CA TYR A 135 3.60 11.17 -2.03
C TYR A 135 3.82 11.93 -0.71
N VAL A 136 3.42 11.28 0.35
CA VAL A 136 3.66 11.72 1.74
C VAL A 136 3.98 10.46 2.55
N ARG A 137 4.96 10.57 3.45
CA ARG A 137 5.35 9.46 4.33
C ARG A 137 4.14 8.90 5.08
N PRO A 138 3.96 7.57 5.15
CA PRO A 138 2.92 6.92 5.94
C PRO A 138 2.89 7.38 7.41
N GLY A 139 1.77 7.17 8.08
CA GLY A 139 1.56 7.57 9.47
C GLY A 139 1.05 9.01 9.60
N VAL A 140 1.54 9.76 10.59
CA VAL A 140 1.04 11.11 10.96
C VAL A 140 1.08 12.10 9.79
N ALA A 141 2.14 12.10 8.98
CA ALA A 141 2.24 13.02 7.86
C ALA A 141 1.11 12.79 6.83
N LEU A 142 0.86 11.54 6.45
CA LEU A 142 -0.24 11.16 5.57
C LEU A 142 -1.61 11.48 6.21
N ALA A 143 -1.76 11.22 7.49
CA ALA A 143 -3.00 11.52 8.23
C ALA A 143 -3.37 13.01 8.18
N ARG A 144 -2.40 13.90 8.33
CA ARG A 144 -2.60 15.37 8.19
C ARG A 144 -3.14 15.74 6.81
N VAL A 145 -2.57 15.17 5.76
CA VAL A 145 -3.01 15.44 4.38
C VAL A 145 -4.43 14.89 4.16
N ILE A 146 -4.70 13.66 4.58
CA ILE A 146 -6.04 13.06 4.47
C ILE A 146 -7.06 13.89 5.26
N ALA A 147 -6.74 14.35 6.47
CA ALA A 147 -7.61 15.22 7.25
C ALA A 147 -7.96 16.54 6.54
N ALA A 148 -7.02 17.09 5.75
CA ALA A 148 -7.24 18.31 4.99
C ALA A 148 -8.09 18.09 3.73
N VAL A 149 -7.96 16.94 3.05
CA VAL A 149 -8.73 16.65 1.81
C VAL A 149 -10.10 16.04 2.06
N GLN A 150 -10.48 15.73 3.29
CA GLN A 150 -11.78 15.12 3.63
C GLN A 150 -13.02 15.99 3.34
N SER A 151 -12.84 17.28 3.01
CA SER A 151 -13.91 18.11 2.46
C SER A 151 -14.38 17.63 1.08
N VAL A 152 -13.57 16.87 0.38
CA VAL A 152 -13.91 16.20 -0.89
C VAL A 152 -14.58 14.88 -0.55
N LYS A 153 -15.86 14.73 -0.93
CA LYS A 153 -16.66 13.51 -0.72
C LYS A 153 -16.24 12.41 -1.71
N SER A 154 -15.03 11.89 -1.59
CA SER A 154 -14.60 10.72 -2.38
C SER A 154 -14.44 9.50 -1.48
N ASN A 155 -14.92 8.36 -1.96
CA ASN A 155 -14.70 7.06 -1.33
C ASN A 155 -13.39 6.39 -1.77
N VAL A 156 -12.65 7.03 -2.69
CA VAL A 156 -11.42 6.50 -3.28
C VAL A 156 -10.33 7.57 -3.25
N LEU A 157 -9.23 7.29 -2.54
CA LEU A 157 -8.07 8.16 -2.46
C LEU A 157 -6.85 7.42 -3.01
N LEU A 158 -6.28 7.90 -4.11
CA LEU A 158 -5.03 7.38 -4.68
C LEU A 158 -3.84 8.04 -3.99
N LEU A 159 -2.97 7.25 -3.40
CA LEU A 159 -1.74 7.69 -2.74
C LEU A 159 -0.57 7.44 -3.69
N ASN A 160 0.01 8.50 -4.25
CA ASN A 160 1.12 8.38 -5.19
C ASN A 160 2.31 7.69 -4.54
N ASN A 161 2.99 6.82 -5.28
CA ASN A 161 4.12 6.03 -4.77
C ASN A 161 3.81 5.20 -3.51
N HIS A 162 2.53 4.83 -3.28
CA HIS A 162 2.16 4.11 -2.07
C HIS A 162 1.07 3.07 -2.32
N GLY A 163 -0.12 3.49 -2.74
CA GLY A 163 -1.26 2.61 -2.92
C GLY A 163 -2.57 3.38 -3.05
N ILE A 164 -3.66 2.78 -2.53
CA ILE A 164 -5.00 3.36 -2.65
C ILE A 164 -5.85 3.04 -1.41
N ILE A 165 -6.73 3.96 -1.04
CA ILE A 165 -7.70 3.79 0.03
C ILE A 165 -9.09 3.73 -0.60
N PHE A 166 -9.86 2.70 -0.24
CA PHE A 166 -11.28 2.57 -0.51
C PHE A 166 -12.06 2.65 0.80
N SER A 167 -13.22 3.29 0.77
CA SER A 167 -14.09 3.39 1.93
C SER A 167 -15.54 3.20 1.57
N GLY A 168 -16.35 2.70 2.52
CA GLY A 168 -17.76 2.42 2.26
C GLY A 168 -18.54 2.02 3.52
N ASP A 169 -19.85 1.83 3.34
CA ASP A 169 -20.75 1.40 4.41
C ASP A 169 -20.74 -0.11 4.62
N THR A 170 -20.25 -0.87 3.63
CA THR A 170 -20.15 -2.34 3.68
C THR A 170 -18.89 -2.82 2.96
N THR A 171 -18.41 -4.03 3.33
CA THR A 171 -17.31 -4.71 2.63
C THR A 171 -17.64 -4.99 1.15
N ASN A 172 -18.89 -5.36 0.83
CA ASN A 172 -19.33 -5.58 -0.54
C ASN A 172 -19.21 -4.33 -1.42
N GLN A 173 -19.55 -3.15 -0.87
CA GLN A 173 -19.36 -1.89 -1.60
C GLN A 173 -17.89 -1.65 -1.92
N ILE A 174 -17.00 -1.90 -0.98
CA ILE A 174 -15.55 -1.76 -1.18
C ILE A 174 -15.04 -2.76 -2.22
N GLU A 175 -15.50 -4.01 -2.19
CA GLU A 175 -15.10 -5.05 -3.16
C GLU A 175 -15.48 -4.66 -4.60
N LEU A 176 -16.66 -4.07 -4.79
CA LEU A 176 -17.06 -3.55 -6.09
C LEU A 176 -16.16 -2.39 -6.54
N LEU A 177 -15.85 -1.44 -5.63
CA LEU A 177 -14.94 -0.33 -5.94
C LEU A 177 -13.54 -0.83 -6.32
N ILE A 178 -13.00 -1.83 -5.60
CA ILE A 178 -11.70 -2.45 -5.91
C ILE A 178 -11.76 -3.10 -7.31
N GLN A 179 -12.78 -3.91 -7.56
CA GLN A 179 -12.94 -4.61 -8.83
C GLN A 179 -13.03 -3.65 -10.03
N ASP A 180 -13.86 -2.62 -9.91
CA ASP A 180 -14.04 -1.60 -10.94
C ASP A 180 -12.72 -0.86 -11.19
N PHE A 181 -12.06 -0.41 -10.12
CA PHE A 181 -10.78 0.29 -10.21
C PHE A 181 -9.70 -0.56 -10.89
N GLU A 182 -9.53 -1.82 -10.49
CA GLU A 182 -8.51 -2.71 -11.05
C GLU A 182 -8.78 -3.04 -12.52
N ASN A 183 -10.03 -3.24 -12.91
CA ASN A 183 -10.39 -3.47 -14.31
C ASN A 183 -10.11 -2.22 -15.17
N GLU A 184 -10.50 -1.06 -14.70
CA GLU A 184 -10.31 0.20 -15.42
C GLU A 184 -8.83 0.61 -15.47
N SER A 185 -8.07 0.47 -14.38
CA SER A 185 -6.64 0.76 -14.34
C SER A 185 -5.86 -0.11 -15.33
N ARG A 186 -6.20 -1.40 -15.42
CA ARG A 186 -5.63 -2.34 -16.40
C ARG A 186 -5.95 -1.91 -17.84
N ALA A 187 -7.20 -1.53 -18.12
CA ALA A 187 -7.62 -1.05 -19.44
C ALA A 187 -6.89 0.24 -19.82
N ILE A 188 -6.77 1.19 -18.89
CA ILE A 188 -6.00 2.43 -19.10
C ILE A 188 -4.55 2.13 -19.42
N LEU A 189 -3.86 1.33 -18.58
CA LEU A 189 -2.46 0.98 -18.79
C LEU A 189 -2.23 0.27 -20.14
N ALA A 190 -3.13 -0.64 -20.52
CA ALA A 190 -3.06 -1.33 -21.82
C ALA A 190 -3.26 -0.37 -23.00
N SER A 191 -3.99 0.71 -22.82
CA SER A 191 -4.29 1.70 -23.87
C SER A 191 -3.25 2.80 -24.05
N LEU A 192 -2.21 2.84 -23.20
CA LEU A 192 -1.14 3.83 -23.30
C LEU A 192 -0.17 3.46 -24.44
N PRO A 193 0.26 4.45 -25.23
CA PRO A 193 1.27 4.23 -26.27
C PRO A 193 2.64 3.89 -25.63
N LEU A 194 3.45 3.15 -26.38
CA LEU A 194 4.83 2.83 -26.01
C LEU A 194 5.80 3.81 -26.67
N PHE A 195 6.77 4.29 -25.94
CA PHE A 195 7.82 5.22 -26.40
C PHE A 195 9.20 4.60 -26.15
N GLU A 196 9.95 4.33 -27.22
CA GLU A 196 11.29 3.70 -27.13
C GLU A 196 12.33 4.55 -26.37
N THR A 197 12.08 5.84 -26.20
CA THR A 197 12.97 6.75 -25.45
C THR A 197 12.72 6.70 -23.93
N LEU A 198 11.65 6.03 -23.48
CA LEU A 198 11.36 5.86 -22.07
C LEU A 198 11.98 4.58 -21.51
N PRO A 199 12.23 4.50 -20.20
CA PRO A 199 12.83 3.34 -19.57
C PRO A 199 12.05 2.05 -19.80
N ASP A 200 12.75 0.96 -20.06
CA ASP A 200 12.22 -0.39 -19.96
C ASP A 200 12.08 -0.82 -18.49
N TRP A 201 11.49 -2.00 -18.25
CA TRP A 201 11.22 -2.49 -16.91
C TRP A 201 12.48 -2.68 -16.04
N ARG A 202 13.63 -3.05 -16.65
CA ARG A 202 14.91 -3.21 -15.92
C ARG A 202 15.45 -1.87 -15.47
N GLN A 203 15.43 -0.89 -16.36
CA GLN A 203 15.84 0.49 -16.06
C GLN A 203 14.93 1.11 -14.99
N ILE A 204 13.62 0.77 -14.97
CA ILE A 204 12.71 1.20 -13.93
C ILE A 204 13.11 0.60 -12.58
N LEU A 205 13.33 -0.72 -12.51
CA LEU A 205 13.69 -1.39 -11.25
C LEU A 205 15.05 -0.94 -10.70
N THR A 206 16.03 -0.67 -11.57
CA THR A 206 17.37 -0.25 -11.15
C THR A 206 17.54 1.26 -11.04
N GLY A 207 16.51 2.03 -11.38
CA GLY A 207 16.53 3.50 -11.37
C GLY A 207 16.31 4.13 -10.00
N GLY A 208 15.78 3.39 -9.04
CA GLY A 208 15.50 3.88 -7.69
C GLY A 208 14.35 3.12 -7.01
N VAL A 209 13.98 3.57 -5.84
CA VAL A 209 12.89 3.00 -5.03
C VAL A 209 11.56 3.66 -5.42
N LEU A 210 10.54 2.86 -5.66
CA LEU A 210 9.23 3.31 -6.14
C LEU A 210 8.24 3.62 -5.00
N THR A 211 8.30 2.86 -3.92
CA THR A 211 7.33 2.95 -2.82
C THR A 211 7.97 2.72 -1.44
N PRO A 212 7.28 3.11 -0.33
CA PRO A 212 7.76 2.81 1.02
C PRO A 212 7.99 1.31 1.26
N ASP A 213 7.07 0.45 0.84
CA ASP A 213 7.20 -1.00 1.06
C ASP A 213 8.38 -1.59 0.29
N GLU A 214 8.68 -1.10 -0.93
CA GLU A 214 9.88 -1.52 -1.64
C GLU A 214 11.15 -1.17 -0.85
N ALA A 215 11.25 0.05 -0.30
CA ALA A 215 12.36 0.45 0.55
C ALA A 215 12.49 -0.47 1.77
N VAL A 216 11.38 -0.67 2.48
CA VAL A 216 11.33 -1.37 3.77
C VAL A 216 11.67 -2.85 3.63
N PHE A 217 11.11 -3.54 2.62
CA PHE A 217 11.34 -4.97 2.40
C PHE A 217 12.61 -5.28 1.61
N LEU A 218 12.95 -4.46 0.61
CA LEU A 218 14.04 -4.77 -0.33
C LEU A 218 15.28 -3.87 -0.16
N GLY A 219 15.18 -2.80 0.63
CA GLY A 219 16.30 -1.94 0.94
C GLY A 219 16.49 -0.78 -0.04
N ARG A 220 17.64 -0.10 0.07
CA ARG A 220 18.00 1.10 -0.69
C ARG A 220 18.26 0.83 -2.18
N GLU A 221 18.83 -0.30 -2.49
CA GLU A 221 19.11 -0.78 -3.85
C GLU A 221 18.39 -2.11 -4.07
N PRO A 222 17.05 -2.07 -4.31
CA PRO A 222 16.24 -3.29 -4.39
C PRO A 222 16.71 -4.22 -5.50
N PHE A 223 17.09 -3.65 -6.66
CA PHE A 223 17.45 -4.38 -7.87
C PHE A 223 18.76 -3.85 -8.47
N ILE A 224 19.56 -4.77 -8.99
CA ILE A 224 20.81 -4.48 -9.71
C ILE A 224 20.91 -5.32 -10.99
N ASN A 225 21.60 -4.79 -12.01
CA ASN A 225 21.95 -5.59 -13.17
C ASN A 225 23.21 -6.43 -12.86
N SER A 226 23.08 -7.74 -12.77
CA SER A 226 24.20 -8.64 -12.46
C SER A 226 23.89 -10.07 -12.90
N GLU A 227 24.91 -10.75 -13.46
CA GLU A 227 24.84 -12.19 -13.78
C GLU A 227 24.98 -13.07 -12.51
N HIS A 228 25.40 -12.48 -11.41
CA HIS A 228 25.66 -13.19 -10.16
C HIS A 228 24.70 -12.76 -9.05
N ARG A 229 24.50 -13.68 -8.11
CA ARG A 229 23.70 -13.40 -6.90
C ARG A 229 24.37 -12.34 -6.04
N SER A 230 23.61 -11.29 -5.71
CA SER A 230 23.99 -10.30 -4.70
C SER A 230 23.72 -10.81 -3.28
N LEU A 231 24.27 -10.14 -2.28
CA LEU A 231 23.99 -10.42 -0.86
C LEU A 231 22.68 -9.74 -0.39
N ASN A 232 22.38 -8.54 -0.92
CA ASN A 232 21.31 -7.69 -0.38
C ASN A 232 20.28 -7.24 -1.43
N SER A 233 20.58 -7.37 -2.72
CA SER A 233 19.72 -6.90 -3.81
C SER A 233 19.33 -8.04 -4.73
N VAL A 234 18.15 -7.95 -5.34
CA VAL A 234 17.74 -8.88 -6.41
C VAL A 234 18.56 -8.57 -7.67
N SER A 235 19.29 -9.56 -8.16
CA SER A 235 20.04 -9.41 -9.41
C SER A 235 19.15 -9.71 -10.62
N ILE A 236 19.28 -8.90 -11.68
CA ILE A 236 18.60 -9.11 -12.98
C ILE A 236 19.68 -9.50 -13.97
N ASN A 237 19.64 -10.74 -14.48
CA ASN A 237 20.63 -11.22 -15.44
C ASN A 237 20.33 -10.71 -16.88
N SER A 238 21.22 -11.00 -17.83
CA SER A 238 21.07 -10.59 -19.24
C SER A 238 19.82 -11.17 -19.91
N PHE A 239 19.32 -12.32 -19.44
CA PHE A 239 18.08 -12.95 -19.93
C PHE A 239 16.81 -12.33 -19.30
N GLY A 240 16.96 -11.55 -18.23
CA GLY A 240 15.85 -10.94 -17.49
C GLY A 240 15.31 -11.80 -16.36
N ASP A 241 16.05 -12.83 -15.94
CA ASP A 241 15.67 -13.62 -14.76
C ASP A 241 16.05 -12.90 -13.48
N LEU A 242 15.22 -13.06 -12.46
CA LEU A 242 15.49 -12.57 -11.13
C LEU A 242 16.28 -13.60 -10.31
N ILE A 243 17.42 -13.20 -9.78
CA ILE A 243 18.28 -14.02 -8.93
C ILE A 243 18.22 -13.43 -7.50
N PHE A 244 17.56 -14.15 -6.60
CA PHE A 244 17.32 -13.68 -5.24
C PHE A 244 18.53 -13.95 -4.32
N PRO A 245 18.80 -13.05 -3.33
CA PRO A 245 19.71 -13.36 -2.22
C PRO A 245 19.27 -14.64 -1.47
N LYS A 246 20.26 -15.37 -0.91
CA LYS A 246 19.96 -16.64 -0.21
C LYS A 246 19.14 -16.47 1.07
N ASN A 247 19.22 -15.30 1.66
CA ASN A 247 18.59 -14.94 2.94
C ASN A 247 17.25 -14.19 2.78
N PHE A 248 16.71 -14.12 1.56
CA PHE A 248 15.39 -13.52 1.39
C PHE A 248 14.32 -14.47 1.90
N SER A 249 13.43 -13.91 2.74
CA SER A 249 12.18 -14.56 3.14
C SER A 249 11.20 -14.66 1.97
N GLU A 250 10.15 -15.46 2.13
CA GLU A 250 9.08 -15.57 1.12
C GLU A 250 8.43 -14.22 0.86
N ASP A 251 8.24 -13.40 1.90
CA ASP A 251 7.70 -12.04 1.81
C ASP A 251 8.55 -11.13 0.93
N ARG A 252 9.87 -11.18 1.07
CA ARG A 252 10.80 -10.42 0.23
C ARG A 252 10.79 -10.88 -1.23
N ILE A 253 10.69 -12.18 -1.46
CA ILE A 253 10.57 -12.75 -2.80
C ILE A 253 9.25 -12.33 -3.45
N GLU A 254 8.13 -12.43 -2.72
CA GLU A 254 6.81 -11.99 -3.17
C GLU A 254 6.83 -10.52 -3.56
N MET A 255 7.40 -9.67 -2.70
CA MET A 255 7.56 -8.24 -2.94
C MET A 255 8.37 -7.95 -4.20
N ALA A 256 9.54 -8.57 -4.37
CA ALA A 256 10.37 -8.37 -5.55
C ALA A 256 9.67 -8.83 -6.85
N CYS A 257 8.96 -9.94 -6.82
CA CYS A 257 8.15 -10.41 -7.95
C CYS A 257 7.02 -9.42 -8.30
N PHE A 258 6.40 -8.81 -7.29
CA PHE A 258 5.39 -7.79 -7.50
C PHE A 258 5.98 -6.56 -8.22
N TYR A 259 7.13 -6.01 -7.76
CA TYR A 259 7.77 -4.86 -8.40
C TYR A 259 8.24 -5.15 -9.83
N ALA A 260 8.66 -6.38 -10.11
CA ALA A 260 8.97 -6.78 -11.48
C ALA A 260 7.71 -6.74 -12.40
N ARG A 261 6.55 -7.19 -11.90
CA ARG A 261 5.28 -7.07 -12.64
C ARG A 261 4.86 -5.62 -12.80
N LEU A 262 4.99 -4.82 -11.74
CA LEU A 262 4.69 -3.38 -11.77
C LEU A 262 5.53 -2.63 -12.79
N ALA A 263 6.84 -2.84 -12.80
CA ALA A 263 7.75 -2.21 -13.76
C ALA A 263 7.39 -2.57 -15.22
N LYS A 264 7.06 -3.83 -15.49
CA LYS A 264 6.56 -4.28 -16.82
C LYS A 264 5.22 -3.62 -17.19
N ALA A 265 4.35 -3.35 -16.23
CA ALA A 265 3.07 -2.71 -16.48
C ALA A 265 3.21 -1.24 -16.93
N VAL A 266 4.26 -0.53 -16.49
CA VAL A 266 4.50 0.90 -16.78
C VAL A 266 5.65 1.16 -17.76
N GLU A 267 6.43 0.14 -18.14
CA GLU A 267 7.58 0.29 -19.04
C GLU A 267 7.22 1.00 -20.34
N LYS A 268 8.08 1.91 -20.78
CA LYS A 268 7.94 2.67 -22.04
C LYS A 268 6.62 3.46 -22.20
N LYS A 269 5.79 3.59 -21.16
CA LYS A 269 4.49 4.27 -21.23
C LYS A 269 4.52 5.71 -20.73
N ALA A 270 5.33 5.99 -19.71
CA ALA A 270 5.47 7.30 -19.13
C ALA A 270 6.77 7.41 -18.30
N LYS A 271 7.14 8.63 -17.92
CA LYS A 271 8.22 8.82 -16.94
C LYS A 271 7.71 8.43 -15.55
N VAL A 272 8.45 7.55 -14.90
CA VAL A 272 8.15 7.05 -13.55
C VAL A 272 8.75 8.00 -12.50
N GLU A 273 8.04 8.20 -11.40
CA GLU A 273 8.53 8.95 -10.24
C GLU A 273 9.07 8.00 -9.18
N TYR A 274 10.26 8.31 -8.65
CA TYR A 274 10.91 7.57 -7.57
C TYR A 274 10.85 8.35 -6.26
N LEU A 275 10.95 7.64 -5.13
CA LEU A 275 11.15 8.26 -3.84
C LEU A 275 12.51 8.98 -3.81
N GLN A 276 12.56 10.11 -3.11
CA GLN A 276 13.84 10.81 -2.88
C GLN A 276 14.72 9.98 -1.95
N THR A 277 16.04 10.00 -2.17
CA THR A 277 16.99 9.23 -1.35
C THR A 277 16.87 9.54 0.14
N SER A 278 16.66 10.80 0.51
CA SER A 278 16.45 11.21 1.89
C SER A 278 15.19 10.58 2.52
N GLU A 279 14.17 10.35 1.71
CA GLU A 279 12.95 9.69 2.16
C GLU A 279 13.16 8.19 2.36
N VAL A 280 13.87 7.54 1.43
CA VAL A 280 14.27 6.14 1.57
C VAL A 280 15.08 5.93 2.85
N ASP A 281 16.06 6.82 3.13
CA ASP A 281 16.88 6.77 4.34
C ASP A 281 16.05 6.91 5.62
N ALA A 282 15.07 7.80 5.58
CA ALA A 282 14.18 8.01 6.70
C ALA A 282 13.25 6.82 6.97
N LEU A 283 12.76 6.14 5.90
CA LEU A 283 11.97 4.91 6.02
C LEU A 283 12.81 3.77 6.61
N LEU A 284 14.04 3.55 6.11
CA LEU A 284 14.95 2.50 6.56
C LEU A 284 15.44 2.70 8.01
N SER A 285 15.44 3.92 8.51
CA SER A 285 15.79 4.24 9.90
C SER A 285 14.60 4.35 10.85
N TRP A 286 13.38 4.18 10.33
CA TRP A 286 12.17 4.31 11.14
C TRP A 286 11.90 3.04 11.95
N GLU A 287 12.08 3.12 13.27
CA GLU A 287 11.98 1.99 14.20
C GLU A 287 10.68 1.18 14.06
N ARG A 288 9.55 1.83 13.77
CA ARG A 288 8.25 1.14 13.61
C ARG A 288 8.20 0.27 12.36
N GLU A 289 8.84 0.70 11.27
CA GLU A 289 8.95 -0.10 10.04
C GLU A 289 9.95 -1.25 10.22
N ILE A 290 11.04 -1.03 10.92
CA ILE A 290 12.00 -2.09 11.27
C ILE A 290 11.30 -3.18 12.08
N ARG A 291 10.54 -2.80 13.11
CA ARG A 291 9.75 -3.76 13.91
C ARG A 291 8.67 -4.48 13.10
N ARG A 292 8.06 -3.82 12.08
CA ARG A 292 7.06 -4.45 11.21
C ARG A 292 7.66 -5.63 10.44
N ILE A 293 8.88 -5.49 9.92
CA ILE A 293 9.59 -6.56 9.23
C ILE A 293 9.96 -7.68 10.20
N GLU A 294 10.54 -7.34 11.35
CA GLU A 294 10.92 -8.32 12.37
C GLU A 294 9.74 -9.16 12.89
N MET A 295 8.52 -8.64 12.82
CA MET A 295 7.30 -9.37 13.16
C MET A 295 6.78 -10.24 12.01
N ALA A 296 7.18 -9.96 10.78
CA ALA A 296 6.74 -10.68 9.58
C ALA A 296 7.69 -11.82 9.19
N ASP A 297 9.00 -11.70 9.52
CA ASP A 297 10.02 -12.74 9.37
C ASP A 297 9.94 -13.77 10.52
#